data_2885585e8b20b918f42418ec48d3618c
#
_entry.id   2885585e8b20b918f42418ec48d3618c
#
_cell.length_a   1.000
_cell.length_b   1.000
_cell.length_c   1.000
_cell.angle_alpha   90.00
_cell.angle_beta   90.00
_cell.angle_gamma   90.00
#
_symmetry.space_group_name_H-M   'P 1'
#
loop_
_entity.id
_entity.type
_entity.pdbx_description
1 polymer ?
#
loop_
_entity_poly.entity_id
_entity_poly.type
_entity_poly.pdbx_seq_one_letter_code
_entity_poly.pdbx_strand_id
1 'polypeptide(L)'
;EEIYLANVPGSANQKALRYMYNPIKDTRSPNCYTSTLGSLDVHYSSGVANHFFYLLAEGSGAKTFSGVDHTSPTCNGSSLSGIGRDAASKIWFRALTVYMTSSTNYAGARAATIKAANDLHGVGSIQANAVAATWSAVSVN
;
A
#
# COMPACT_ATOMS: atom_id res chain seq x y z
N GLU A 1 -4.05 -8.74 -1.02
CA GLU A 1 -4.09 -10.21 -0.86
C GLU A 1 -3.56 -10.52 0.54
N GLU A 2 -4.43 -11.07 1.39
CA GLU A 2 -4.02 -11.51 2.71
C GLU A 2 -3.30 -12.85 2.56
N ILE A 3 -2.03 -12.91 2.96
CA ILE A 3 -1.31 -14.19 3.04
C ILE A 3 -1.73 -14.85 4.36
N TYR A 4 -2.67 -15.77 4.27
CA TYR A 4 -3.07 -16.57 5.43
C TYR A 4 -2.00 -17.61 5.77
N LEU A 5 -1.55 -17.61 7.02
CA LEU A 5 -0.70 -18.69 7.53
C LEU A 5 -1.59 -19.92 7.73
N ALA A 6 -1.38 -20.91 6.86
CA ALA A 6 -1.94 -22.25 6.88
C ALA A 6 -3.46 -22.34 7.14
N ASN A 7 -4.17 -22.80 6.14
CA ASN A 7 -5.56 -23.26 6.26
C ASN A 7 -5.62 -24.43 7.24
N VAL A 8 -5.85 -24.12 8.52
CA VAL A 8 -6.36 -25.12 9.46
C VAL A 8 -7.87 -25.01 9.41
N PRO A 9 -8.58 -25.94 8.76
CA PRO A 9 -10.03 -25.90 8.70
C PRO A 9 -10.61 -25.87 10.12
N GLY A 10 -11.45 -24.84 10.42
CA GLY A 10 -12.16 -24.73 11.67
C GLY A 10 -11.49 -23.86 12.74
N SER A 11 -10.38 -23.21 12.47
CA SER A 11 -9.80 -22.24 13.42
C SER A 11 -10.49 -20.88 13.30
N ALA A 12 -11.26 -20.51 14.31
CA ALA A 12 -11.89 -19.19 14.45
C ALA A 12 -10.86 -18.03 14.63
N ASN A 13 -9.57 -18.34 14.68
CA ASN A 13 -8.46 -17.43 14.92
C ASN A 13 -7.41 -17.44 13.80
N GLN A 14 -7.82 -17.59 12.54
CA GLN A 14 -6.89 -17.46 11.42
C GLN A 14 -6.37 -16.02 11.34
N LYS A 15 -5.09 -15.84 11.70
CA LYS A 15 -4.39 -14.57 11.56
C LYS A 15 -3.60 -14.59 10.26
N ALA A 16 -3.73 -13.55 9.45
CA ALA A 16 -2.86 -13.34 8.31
C ALA A 16 -1.45 -13.00 8.78
N LEU A 17 -0.43 -13.41 8.00
CA LEU A 17 0.94 -12.98 8.24
C LEU A 17 1.08 -11.46 8.07
N ARG A 18 0.33 -10.89 7.12
CA ARG A 18 0.28 -9.45 6.84
C ARG A 18 -1.13 -9.04 6.44
N TYR A 19 -1.52 -7.84 6.86
CA TYR A 19 -2.78 -7.21 6.52
C TYR A 19 -2.49 -5.98 5.66
N MET A 20 -2.60 -6.08 4.34
CA MET A 20 -2.26 -4.96 3.46
C MET A 20 -3.17 -3.75 3.67
N TYR A 21 -4.47 -3.98 3.93
CA TYR A 21 -5.44 -2.89 4.15
C TYR A 21 -5.27 -2.17 5.50
N ASN A 22 -4.62 -2.81 6.46
CA ASN A 22 -4.41 -2.25 7.81
C ASN A 22 -3.25 -2.99 8.51
N PRO A 23 -1.99 -2.70 8.14
CA PRO A 23 -0.80 -3.42 8.60
C PRO A 23 -0.70 -3.57 10.12
N ILE A 24 -1.10 -2.56 10.89
CA ILE A 24 -1.00 -2.59 12.36
C ILE A 24 -1.77 -3.74 13.03
N LYS A 25 -2.66 -4.41 12.30
CA LYS A 25 -3.37 -5.60 12.80
C LYS A 25 -2.43 -6.77 13.10
N ASP A 26 -1.24 -6.81 12.52
CA ASP A 26 -0.20 -7.79 12.88
C ASP A 26 0.55 -7.40 14.16
N THR A 27 0.23 -6.26 14.77
CA THR A 27 0.79 -5.68 15.99
C THR A 27 2.22 -5.14 15.89
N ARG A 28 2.84 -5.19 14.72
CA ARG A 28 4.25 -4.78 14.49
C ARG A 28 4.44 -3.85 13.30
N SER A 29 3.69 -4.09 12.21
CA SER A 29 3.85 -3.31 10.98
C SER A 29 3.09 -1.99 11.08
N PRO A 30 3.73 -0.83 10.86
CA PRO A 30 3.05 0.45 10.89
C PRO A 30 2.21 0.68 9.62
N ASN A 31 1.06 1.37 9.81
CA ASN A 31 0.25 1.86 8.69
C ASN A 31 0.86 3.09 8.02
N CYS A 32 1.57 3.90 8.80
CA CYS A 32 2.00 5.24 8.44
C CYS A 32 3.52 5.36 8.51
N TYR A 33 4.08 6.11 7.59
CA TYR A 33 5.50 6.45 7.61
C TYR A 33 5.83 7.37 8.81
N THR A 34 6.95 7.09 9.45
CA THR A 34 7.55 7.95 10.48
C THR A 34 9.06 8.00 10.28
N SER A 35 9.72 9.01 10.84
CA SER A 35 11.18 9.15 10.76
C SER A 35 11.94 8.00 11.44
N THR A 36 11.29 7.29 12.34
CA THR A 36 11.88 6.14 13.07
C THR A 36 11.69 4.81 12.32
N LEU A 37 11.00 4.81 11.18
CA LEU A 37 10.69 3.58 10.43
C LEU A 37 11.94 2.78 10.04
N GLY A 38 13.06 3.48 9.76
CA GLY A 38 14.32 2.85 9.40
C GLY A 38 15.00 2.03 10.51
N SER A 39 14.54 2.15 11.76
CA SER A 39 15.03 1.31 12.87
C SER A 39 14.28 -0.03 13.00
N LEU A 40 13.19 -0.22 12.26
CA LEU A 40 12.44 -1.44 12.26
C LEU A 40 13.04 -2.47 11.30
N ASP A 41 12.90 -3.74 11.64
CA ASP A 41 13.14 -4.84 10.73
C ASP A 41 12.34 -4.65 9.43
N VAL A 42 12.96 -4.95 8.28
CA VAL A 42 12.37 -4.76 6.94
C VAL A 42 11.03 -5.51 6.77
N HIS A 43 10.86 -6.63 7.46
CA HIS A 43 9.60 -7.38 7.45
C HIS A 43 8.42 -6.62 8.06
N TYR A 44 8.67 -5.61 8.87
CA TYR A 44 7.64 -4.75 9.46
C TYR A 44 7.60 -3.36 8.83
N SER A 45 8.77 -2.76 8.55
CA SER A 45 8.82 -1.44 7.90
C SER A 45 8.20 -1.44 6.50
N SER A 46 8.15 -2.59 5.81
CA SER A 46 7.42 -2.77 4.54
C SER A 46 5.89 -2.60 4.66
N GLY A 47 5.34 -2.57 5.86
CA GLY A 47 3.91 -2.36 6.09
C GLY A 47 3.38 -1.08 5.43
N VAL A 48 4.14 0.00 5.43
CA VAL A 48 3.77 1.27 4.79
C VAL A 48 3.59 1.11 3.26
N ALA A 49 4.48 0.34 2.59
CA ALA A 49 4.37 0.06 1.16
C ALA A 49 3.17 -0.86 0.86
N ASN A 50 2.93 -1.86 1.71
CA ASN A 50 1.76 -2.73 1.59
C ASN A 50 0.47 -1.93 1.70
N HIS A 51 0.39 -1.01 2.66
CA HIS A 51 -0.75 -0.14 2.86
C HIS A 51 -0.94 0.83 1.70
N PHE A 52 0.14 1.46 1.23
CA PHE A 52 0.11 2.28 0.01
C PHE A 52 -0.48 1.50 -1.17
N PHE A 53 0.02 0.30 -1.45
CA PHE A 53 -0.44 -0.48 -2.59
C PHE A 53 -1.92 -0.84 -2.48
N TYR A 54 -2.37 -1.25 -1.28
CA TYR A 54 -3.79 -1.54 -1.04
C TYR A 54 -4.66 -0.30 -1.29
N LEU A 55 -4.32 0.84 -0.69
CA LEU A 55 -5.06 2.09 -0.84
C LEU A 55 -5.09 2.57 -2.29
N LEU A 56 -3.99 2.42 -3.03
CA LEU A 56 -3.94 2.77 -4.45
C LEU A 56 -4.86 1.88 -5.29
N ALA A 57 -4.87 0.59 -5.01
CA ALA A 57 -5.67 -0.37 -5.76
C ALA A 57 -7.16 -0.29 -5.41
N GLU A 58 -7.50 -0.26 -4.12
CA GLU A 58 -8.86 -0.48 -3.63
C GLU A 58 -9.50 0.76 -3.01
N GLY A 59 -8.70 1.75 -2.59
CA GLY A 59 -9.19 2.92 -1.86
C GLY A 59 -9.34 2.68 -0.35
N SER A 60 -9.88 3.69 0.36
CA SER A 60 -9.97 3.72 1.82
C SER A 60 -11.35 3.32 2.38
N GLY A 61 -12.36 3.12 1.58
CA GLY A 61 -13.72 2.83 2.04
C GLY A 61 -13.92 1.40 2.55
N ALA A 62 -15.13 1.15 3.04
CA ALA A 62 -15.56 -0.20 3.40
C ALA A 62 -15.58 -1.12 2.17
N LYS A 63 -15.09 -2.33 2.34
CA LYS A 63 -15.03 -3.37 1.31
C LYS A 63 -15.40 -4.71 1.90
N THR A 64 -15.99 -5.56 1.07
CA THR A 64 -16.28 -6.97 1.39
C THR A 64 -15.53 -7.85 0.41
N PHE A 65 -14.60 -8.66 0.89
CA PHE A 65 -13.94 -9.69 0.08
C PHE A 65 -14.19 -11.07 0.69
N SER A 66 -14.68 -12.00 -0.12
CA SER A 66 -14.98 -13.36 0.33
C SER A 66 -15.85 -13.41 1.60
N GLY A 67 -16.81 -12.50 1.73
CA GLY A 67 -17.70 -12.41 2.90
C GLY A 67 -17.07 -11.77 4.15
N VAL A 68 -15.87 -11.22 4.05
CA VAL A 68 -15.20 -10.52 5.16
C VAL A 68 -15.22 -9.01 4.90
N ASP A 69 -15.83 -8.28 5.82
CA ASP A 69 -15.89 -6.82 5.79
C ASP A 69 -14.65 -6.21 6.41
N HIS A 70 -14.10 -5.18 5.78
CA HIS A 70 -13.01 -4.41 6.32
C HIS A 70 -13.00 -2.97 5.79
N THR A 71 -12.25 -2.11 6.46
CA THR A 71 -12.04 -0.72 6.08
C THR A 71 -10.56 -0.42 6.19
N SER A 72 -9.98 0.21 5.18
CA SER A 72 -8.58 0.66 5.21
C SER A 72 -8.53 2.10 5.72
N PRO A 73 -7.83 2.38 6.81
CA PRO A 73 -7.67 3.75 7.31
C PRO A 73 -6.67 4.53 6.45
N THR A 74 -6.69 5.85 6.57
CA THR A 74 -5.65 6.74 6.06
C THR A 74 -4.98 7.50 7.22
N CYS A 75 -3.70 7.81 7.10
CA CYS A 75 -2.94 8.47 8.16
C CYS A 75 -3.25 9.97 8.28
N ASN A 76 -3.82 10.56 7.24
CA ASN A 76 -4.19 11.98 7.17
C ASN A 76 -5.70 12.23 7.16
N GLY A 77 -6.52 11.20 7.38
CA GLY A 77 -7.98 11.31 7.39
C GLY A 77 -8.63 11.52 6.02
N SER A 78 -7.88 11.46 4.92
CA SER A 78 -8.44 11.62 3.58
C SER A 78 -9.22 10.37 3.14
N SER A 79 -10.20 10.55 2.25
CA SER A 79 -10.87 9.48 1.55
C SER A 79 -10.23 9.29 0.18
N LEU A 80 -9.97 8.03 -0.19
CA LEU A 80 -9.34 7.66 -1.45
C LEU A 80 -10.25 6.73 -2.25
N SER A 81 -10.35 6.98 -3.56
CA SER A 81 -10.88 6.02 -4.52
C SER A 81 -9.73 5.23 -5.12
N GLY A 82 -9.85 3.90 -5.14
CA GLY A 82 -8.84 3.05 -5.78
C GLY A 82 -8.86 3.19 -7.31
N ILE A 83 -7.71 2.96 -7.93
CA ILE A 83 -7.57 2.95 -9.41
C ILE A 83 -7.66 1.55 -10.01
N GLY A 84 -7.93 0.55 -9.19
CA GLY A 84 -7.97 -0.86 -9.58
C GLY A 84 -6.60 -1.54 -9.54
N ARG A 85 -6.62 -2.85 -9.32
CA ARG A 85 -5.40 -3.67 -9.16
C ARG A 85 -4.53 -3.69 -10.40
N ASP A 86 -5.13 -3.73 -11.59
CA ASP A 86 -4.39 -3.77 -12.86
C ASP A 86 -3.55 -2.50 -13.06
N ALA A 87 -4.14 -1.32 -12.88
CA ALA A 87 -3.41 -0.06 -13.00
C ALA A 87 -2.36 0.08 -11.89
N ALA A 88 -2.71 -0.23 -10.65
CA ALA A 88 -1.78 -0.16 -9.51
C ALA A 88 -0.56 -1.08 -9.71
N SER A 89 -0.77 -2.33 -10.15
CA SER A 89 0.30 -3.29 -10.39
C SER A 89 1.23 -2.87 -11.53
N LYS A 90 0.70 -2.36 -12.62
CA LYS A 90 1.50 -1.86 -13.75
C LYS A 90 2.37 -0.66 -13.35
N ILE A 91 1.80 0.29 -12.58
CA ILE A 91 2.55 1.43 -12.05
C ILE A 91 3.67 0.96 -11.12
N TRP A 92 3.36 0.05 -10.18
CA TRP A 92 4.33 -0.48 -9.23
C TRP A 92 5.45 -1.25 -9.93
N PHE A 93 5.11 -2.12 -10.87
CA PHE A 93 6.08 -2.89 -11.65
C PHE A 93 7.00 -1.98 -12.47
N ARG A 94 6.45 -0.97 -13.17
CA ARG A 94 7.25 -0.01 -13.90
C ARG A 94 8.18 0.80 -12.99
N ALA A 95 7.68 1.23 -11.83
CA ALA A 95 8.51 1.95 -10.86
C ALA A 95 9.69 1.09 -10.39
N LEU A 96 9.45 -0.17 -10.05
CA LEU A 96 10.49 -1.12 -9.61
C LEU A 96 11.54 -1.38 -10.69
N THR A 97 11.11 -1.58 -11.94
CA THR A 97 12.01 -2.04 -13.01
C THR A 97 12.73 -0.92 -13.73
N VAL A 98 12.23 0.33 -13.66
CA VAL A 98 12.77 1.46 -14.41
C VAL A 98 13.41 2.54 -13.51
N TYR A 99 12.85 2.78 -12.33
CA TYR A 99 13.20 3.95 -11.53
C TYR A 99 13.81 3.64 -10.17
N MET A 100 13.45 2.51 -9.55
CA MET A 100 13.96 2.14 -8.24
C MET A 100 15.28 1.39 -8.33
N THR A 101 16.09 1.56 -7.29
CA THR A 101 17.36 0.85 -7.08
C THR A 101 17.36 0.20 -5.71
N SER A 102 18.40 -0.58 -5.38
CA SER A 102 18.56 -1.21 -4.06
C SER A 102 18.67 -0.21 -2.90
N SER A 103 18.95 1.06 -3.18
CA SER A 103 19.04 2.14 -2.19
C SER A 103 17.81 3.04 -2.13
N THR A 104 16.74 2.73 -2.88
CA THR A 104 15.53 3.54 -2.90
C THR A 104 14.81 3.49 -1.56
N ASN A 105 14.65 4.65 -0.93
CA ASN A 105 13.85 4.84 0.28
C ASN A 105 12.38 5.20 -0.08
N TYR A 106 11.54 5.46 0.93
CA TYR A 106 10.12 5.78 0.71
C TYR A 106 9.89 7.06 -0.10
N ALA A 107 10.68 8.12 0.11
CA ALA A 107 10.60 9.33 -0.71
C ALA A 107 10.97 9.04 -2.17
N GLY A 108 12.00 8.22 -2.39
CA GLY A 108 12.37 7.73 -3.72
C GLY A 108 11.28 6.86 -4.37
N ALA A 109 10.64 6.00 -3.58
CA ALA A 109 9.54 5.16 -4.07
C ALA A 109 8.32 6.01 -4.49
N ARG A 110 7.98 7.05 -3.73
CA ARG A 110 6.98 8.05 -4.11
C ARG A 110 7.32 8.70 -5.45
N ALA A 111 8.54 9.23 -5.60
CA ALA A 111 8.97 9.87 -6.83
C ALA A 111 8.95 8.89 -8.04
N ALA A 112 9.42 7.66 -7.83
CA ALA A 112 9.47 6.62 -8.85
C ALA A 112 8.06 6.21 -9.32
N THR A 113 7.13 6.02 -8.40
CA THR A 113 5.76 5.61 -8.75
C THR A 113 4.97 6.72 -9.41
N ILE A 114 5.19 8.00 -9.05
CA ILE A 114 4.60 9.15 -9.76
C ILE A 114 5.14 9.21 -11.20
N LYS A 115 6.46 9.04 -11.40
CA LYS A 115 7.04 8.98 -12.76
C LYS A 115 6.45 7.83 -13.57
N ALA A 116 6.34 6.65 -12.97
CA ALA A 116 5.76 5.48 -13.62
C ALA A 116 4.29 5.71 -14.01
N ALA A 117 3.50 6.36 -13.16
CA ALA A 117 2.13 6.70 -13.47
C ALA A 117 2.03 7.73 -14.61
N ASN A 118 2.90 8.73 -14.61
CA ASN A 118 2.98 9.70 -15.70
C ASN A 118 3.33 9.06 -17.05
N ASP A 119 4.26 8.10 -17.05
CA ASP A 119 4.65 7.38 -18.28
C ASP A 119 3.51 6.53 -18.84
N LEU A 120 2.74 5.89 -17.96
CA LEU A 120 1.70 4.94 -18.36
C LEU A 120 0.37 5.63 -18.69
N HIS A 121 0.07 6.75 -18.03
CA HIS A 121 -1.25 7.37 -18.08
C HIS A 121 -1.24 8.86 -18.40
N GLY A 122 -0.06 9.49 -18.48
CA GLY A 122 0.11 10.92 -18.72
C GLY A 122 0.17 11.75 -17.43
N VAL A 123 0.86 12.89 -17.55
CA VAL A 123 0.98 13.87 -16.46
C VAL A 123 -0.39 14.45 -16.11
N GLY A 124 -0.71 14.52 -14.81
CA GLY A 124 -1.99 15.04 -14.33
C GLY A 124 -3.17 14.08 -14.52
N SER A 125 -2.93 12.85 -14.98
CA SER A 125 -3.98 11.83 -15.07
C SER A 125 -4.57 11.50 -13.68
N ILE A 126 -5.77 10.89 -13.69
CA ILE A 126 -6.41 10.42 -12.47
C ILE A 126 -5.47 9.46 -11.72
N GLN A 127 -4.78 8.58 -12.45
CA GLN A 127 -3.84 7.61 -11.87
C GLN A 127 -2.62 8.28 -11.23
N ALA A 128 -2.02 9.27 -11.91
CA ALA A 128 -0.86 10.00 -11.37
C ALA A 128 -1.23 10.79 -10.11
N ASN A 129 -2.39 11.45 -10.13
CA ASN A 129 -2.91 12.17 -8.96
C ASN A 129 -3.24 11.22 -7.82
N ALA A 130 -3.83 10.06 -8.11
CA ALA A 130 -4.14 9.04 -7.11
C ALA A 130 -2.86 8.49 -6.45
N VAL A 131 -1.78 8.25 -7.19
CA VAL A 131 -0.48 7.82 -6.63
C VAL A 131 0.02 8.87 -5.63
N ALA A 132 0.04 10.14 -6.01
CA ALA A 132 0.52 11.21 -5.13
C ALA A 132 -0.33 11.33 -3.85
N ALA A 133 -1.66 11.30 -4.00
CA ALA A 133 -2.59 11.35 -2.87
C ALA A 133 -2.45 10.14 -1.94
N THR A 134 -2.24 8.94 -2.50
CA THR A 134 -2.09 7.72 -1.72
C THR A 134 -0.80 7.71 -0.90
N TRP A 135 0.32 8.19 -1.43
CA TRP A 135 1.54 8.35 -0.64
C TRP A 135 1.36 9.32 0.52
N SER A 136 0.66 10.44 0.29
CA SER A 136 0.33 11.38 1.38
C SER A 136 -0.60 10.75 2.41
N ALA A 137 -1.49 9.85 2.00
CA ALA A 137 -2.38 9.12 2.90
C ALA A 137 -1.67 8.10 3.80
N VAL A 138 -0.43 7.70 3.47
CA VAL A 138 0.44 6.89 4.34
C VAL A 138 1.61 7.71 4.93
N SER A 139 1.49 9.04 4.94
CA SER A 139 2.45 10.00 5.50
C SER A 139 3.82 10.04 4.81
N VAL A 140 3.91 9.67 3.54
CA VAL A 140 5.10 9.89 2.69
C VAL A 140 4.85 11.12 1.81
N ASN A 141 5.49 12.25 2.12
CA ASN A 141 5.33 13.53 1.44
C ASN A 141 6.57 13.94 0.63
#